data_87d89a178bf775285bfd54ef0cecf10d
#
_entry.id   87d89a178bf775285bfd54ef0cecf10d
#
_cell.length_a   1.000
_cell.length_b   1.000
_cell.length_c   1.000
_cell.angle_alpha   90.00
_cell.angle_beta   90.00
_cell.angle_gamma   90.00
#
_symmetry.space_group_name_H-M   'P 1'
#
loop_
_entity.id
_entity.type
_entity.pdbx_description
1 polymer ?
#
loop_
_entity_poly.entity_id
_entity_poly.type
_entity_poly.pdbx_seq_one_letter_code
_entity_poly.pdbx_strand_id
1 'polypeptide(L)'
;MKKLAFVFGFLALSTPGFAVTPLNSEELQQTVKNGLNWIYNSQEESGHFRYEYAPFWDRYIDDDNIVRQAGALYIIGEIAIRDENKVFNLRGAMEKAVSYFETKGKDGEFNGKSFRCILKNETKCTLGGTSLALIGVLDLVEAYPDSLNKYAGLIEKYKNYILAMQVSGKGFRDSFYFDREQSTKESSFSNGEAFLALVRYYQYVSQTEIKTVIEESFAYFYKIYRGKWDSNFYLWGMAALKDWYALFPEEEYYTFTKDYTDWRIDAQQKARGTSHNKCAYIEGVISAYSVLEKKSSDKEKEKYLEEIDFWLLKSRDLQVKKSDTVKIGFNNGKLRVVKMKSSAKAVGGFLTGYDEPFQRIDFTQHCVSGYLQKLVDIDRKSL
;
A
#
# COMPACT_ATOMS: atom_id res chain seq x y z
N MET A 1 -57.01 21.67 -37.69
CA MET A 1 -56.18 21.87 -36.52
C MET A 1 -54.95 20.99 -36.71
N LYS A 2 -53.81 21.59 -37.10
CA LYS A 2 -52.52 20.87 -37.30
C LYS A 2 -51.77 20.84 -35.97
N LYS A 3 -51.44 19.64 -35.45
CA LYS A 3 -50.60 19.49 -34.26
C LYS A 3 -49.12 19.59 -34.68
N LEU A 4 -48.47 20.64 -34.20
CA LEU A 4 -46.98 20.74 -34.30
C LEU A 4 -46.35 19.86 -33.20
N ALA A 5 -45.59 18.86 -33.59
CA ALA A 5 -44.75 18.10 -32.64
C ALA A 5 -43.39 18.80 -32.53
N PHE A 6 -43.07 19.30 -31.35
CA PHE A 6 -41.74 19.80 -31.00
C PHE A 6 -40.84 18.60 -30.62
N VAL A 7 -39.87 18.30 -31.46
CA VAL A 7 -38.81 17.36 -31.13
C VAL A 7 -37.72 18.13 -30.35
N PHE A 8 -37.64 17.92 -29.05
CA PHE A 8 -36.50 18.38 -28.26
C PHE A 8 -35.30 17.46 -28.50
N GLY A 9 -34.36 17.91 -29.35
CA GLY A 9 -33.07 17.31 -29.46
C GLY A 9 -32.24 17.60 -28.21
N PHE A 10 -32.00 16.57 -27.38
CA PHE A 10 -30.97 16.66 -26.32
C PHE A 10 -29.61 16.64 -26.99
N LEU A 11 -28.99 17.81 -27.14
CA LEU A 11 -27.56 17.93 -27.36
C LEU A 11 -26.86 17.51 -26.05
N ALA A 12 -26.33 16.29 -26.02
CA ALA A 12 -25.37 15.89 -25.01
C ALA A 12 -24.11 16.73 -25.22
N LEU A 13 -23.98 17.81 -24.46
CA LEU A 13 -22.72 18.53 -24.30
C LEU A 13 -21.76 17.57 -23.60
N SER A 14 -20.91 16.86 -24.36
CA SER A 14 -19.73 16.23 -23.85
C SER A 14 -18.86 17.36 -23.27
N THR A 15 -18.77 17.43 -21.95
CA THR A 15 -17.77 18.26 -21.27
C THR A 15 -16.40 17.83 -21.80
N PRO A 16 -15.57 18.74 -22.34
CA PRO A 16 -14.22 18.40 -22.72
C PRO A 16 -13.52 17.86 -21.46
N GLY A 17 -13.13 16.58 -21.46
CA GLY A 17 -12.26 16.03 -20.45
C GLY A 17 -10.97 16.87 -20.49
N PHE A 18 -10.62 17.51 -19.39
CA PHE A 18 -9.31 18.14 -19.26
C PHE A 18 -8.30 17.00 -19.35
N ALA A 19 -7.59 16.92 -20.47
CA ALA A 19 -6.48 15.99 -20.61
C ALA A 19 -5.47 16.31 -19.51
N VAL A 20 -5.29 15.39 -18.59
CA VAL A 20 -4.28 15.49 -17.53
C VAL A 20 -2.93 15.24 -18.20
N THR A 21 -1.98 16.18 -18.07
CA THR A 21 -0.61 15.93 -18.49
C THR A 21 0.05 15.02 -17.46
N PRO A 22 0.46 13.79 -17.83
CA PRO A 22 1.12 12.87 -16.92
C PRO A 22 2.43 13.46 -16.37
N LEU A 23 2.83 13.02 -15.18
CA LEU A 23 4.14 13.35 -14.61
C LEU A 23 5.23 12.69 -15.44
N ASN A 24 6.30 13.41 -15.70
CA ASN A 24 7.47 12.83 -16.37
C ASN A 24 8.32 12.01 -15.37
N SER A 25 9.27 11.23 -15.90
CA SER A 25 10.10 10.32 -15.10
C SER A 25 10.94 11.07 -14.04
N GLU A 26 11.44 12.26 -14.33
CA GLU A 26 12.21 13.06 -13.36
C GLU A 26 11.33 13.52 -12.19
N GLU A 27 10.10 13.96 -12.48
CA GLU A 27 9.14 14.33 -11.44
C GLU A 27 8.75 13.14 -10.56
N LEU A 28 8.55 11.95 -11.15
CA LEU A 28 8.28 10.72 -10.41
C LEU A 28 9.46 10.34 -9.52
N GLN A 29 10.67 10.26 -10.06
CA GLN A 29 11.91 9.96 -9.31
C GLN A 29 12.12 10.95 -8.16
N GLN A 30 11.98 12.25 -8.42
CA GLN A 30 12.17 13.25 -7.38
C GLN A 30 11.11 13.13 -6.26
N THR A 31 9.87 12.78 -6.61
CA THR A 31 8.79 12.57 -5.66
C THR A 31 9.07 11.35 -4.78
N VAL A 32 9.50 10.23 -5.37
CA VAL A 32 9.93 9.02 -4.64
C VAL A 32 11.09 9.34 -3.70
N LYS A 33 12.15 9.97 -4.22
CA LYS A 33 13.35 10.33 -3.44
C LYS A 33 13.04 11.21 -2.24
N ASN A 34 12.19 12.22 -2.44
CA ASN A 34 11.80 13.11 -1.35
C ASN A 34 11.00 12.38 -0.27
N GLY A 35 10.03 11.54 -0.67
CA GLY A 35 9.22 10.75 0.26
C GLY A 35 10.03 9.71 1.03
N LEU A 36 10.95 9.00 0.33
CA LEU A 36 11.88 8.08 0.96
C LEU A 36 12.76 8.80 2.00
N ASN A 37 13.33 9.94 1.65
CA ASN A 37 14.15 10.72 2.58
C ASN A 37 13.37 11.14 3.83
N TRP A 38 12.08 11.49 3.67
CA TRP A 38 11.23 11.83 4.80
C TRP A 38 10.99 10.62 5.72
N ILE A 39 10.68 9.43 5.16
CA ILE A 39 10.52 8.18 5.93
C ILE A 39 11.83 7.83 6.62
N TYR A 40 12.95 7.85 5.90
CA TYR A 40 14.29 7.58 6.44
C TYR A 40 14.64 8.49 7.63
N ASN A 41 14.40 9.80 7.50
CA ASN A 41 14.65 10.79 8.55
C ASN A 41 13.65 10.69 9.73
N SER A 42 12.54 10.00 9.57
CA SER A 42 11.62 9.70 10.67
C SER A 42 12.06 8.50 11.51
N GLN A 43 13.03 7.70 11.02
CA GLN A 43 13.52 6.54 11.76
C GLN A 43 14.41 6.93 12.92
N GLU A 44 14.15 6.37 14.08
CA GLU A 44 14.94 6.53 15.30
C GLU A 44 16.05 5.47 15.39
N GLU A 45 17.00 5.66 16.29
CA GLU A 45 18.09 4.69 16.52
C GLU A 45 17.58 3.31 16.97
N SER A 46 16.41 3.26 17.62
CA SER A 46 15.70 2.02 17.96
C SER A 46 15.17 1.23 16.76
N GLY A 47 15.15 1.83 15.55
CA GLY A 47 14.53 1.29 14.35
C GLY A 47 13.06 1.63 14.20
N HIS A 48 12.42 2.19 15.24
CA HIS A 48 11.06 2.71 15.20
C HIS A 48 10.99 3.95 14.30
N PHE A 49 9.87 4.13 13.58
CA PHE A 49 9.61 5.33 12.80
C PHE A 49 8.67 6.26 13.56
N ARG A 50 9.00 7.54 13.68
CA ARG A 50 8.10 8.54 14.22
C ARG A 50 6.83 8.59 13.38
N TYR A 51 5.71 8.27 14.00
CA TYR A 51 4.47 7.91 13.30
C TYR A 51 3.81 9.08 12.57
N GLU A 52 3.68 10.22 13.23
CA GLU A 52 2.93 11.36 12.70
C GLU A 52 3.60 12.68 13.06
N TYR A 53 3.71 13.58 12.09
CA TYR A 53 4.29 14.90 12.25
C TYR A 53 3.31 15.99 11.83
N ALA A 54 3.20 17.03 12.65
CA ALA A 54 2.37 18.21 12.42
C ALA A 54 3.24 19.40 11.98
N PRO A 55 3.37 19.70 10.66
CA PRO A 55 4.25 20.75 10.15
C PRO A 55 3.93 22.14 10.67
N PHE A 56 2.64 22.43 10.84
CA PHE A 56 2.18 23.73 11.32
C PHE A 56 2.64 24.03 12.75
N TRP A 57 2.70 22.98 13.63
CA TRP A 57 3.08 23.15 15.04
C TRP A 57 4.53 22.75 15.32
N ASP A 58 5.27 22.18 14.34
CA ASP A 58 6.61 21.61 14.51
C ASP A 58 6.66 20.60 15.67
N ARG A 59 5.76 19.62 15.65
CA ARG A 59 5.78 18.58 16.67
C ARG A 59 5.39 17.22 16.08
N TYR A 60 5.93 16.17 16.65
CA TYR A 60 5.43 14.82 16.46
C TYR A 60 4.21 14.59 17.36
N ILE A 61 3.25 13.86 16.87
CA ILE A 61 2.07 13.43 17.61
C ILE A 61 2.43 12.14 18.32
N ASP A 62 2.03 12.05 19.60
CA ASP A 62 2.25 10.85 20.43
C ASP A 62 1.17 9.81 20.10
N ASP A 63 1.34 9.12 18.97
CA ASP A 63 0.53 8.01 18.50
C ASP A 63 1.44 7.01 17.78
N ASP A 64 1.02 5.75 17.68
CA ASP A 64 1.74 4.70 16.97
C ASP A 64 0.82 3.59 16.47
N ASN A 65 1.25 2.94 15.40
CA ASN A 65 0.55 1.79 14.85
C ASN A 65 1.52 0.79 14.25
N ILE A 66 1.64 -0.37 14.88
CA ILE A 66 2.63 -1.40 14.50
C ILE A 66 2.49 -1.90 13.07
N VAL A 67 1.26 -1.94 12.49
CA VAL A 67 1.04 -2.32 11.08
C VAL A 67 1.64 -1.27 10.15
N ARG A 68 1.51 0.02 10.49
CA ARG A 68 2.05 1.12 9.70
C ARG A 68 3.56 1.27 9.85
N GLN A 69 4.11 0.89 11.01
CA GLN A 69 5.56 0.69 11.17
C GLN A 69 6.08 -0.36 10.19
N ALA A 70 5.38 -1.49 10.08
CA ALA A 70 5.73 -2.55 9.13
C ALA A 70 5.56 -2.09 7.67
N GLY A 71 4.57 -1.24 7.36
CA GLY A 71 4.40 -0.59 6.06
C GLY A 71 5.58 0.32 5.69
N ALA A 72 6.20 1.00 6.66
CA ALA A 72 7.41 1.79 6.41
C ALA A 72 8.60 0.90 6.03
N LEU A 73 8.79 -0.25 6.70
CA LEU A 73 9.81 -1.24 6.31
C LEU A 73 9.53 -1.80 4.91
N TYR A 74 8.26 -2.14 4.61
CA TYR A 74 7.83 -2.62 3.31
C TYR A 74 8.25 -1.68 2.18
N ILE A 75 7.96 -0.38 2.25
CA ILE A 75 8.31 0.55 1.16
C ILE A 75 9.82 0.78 1.04
N ILE A 76 10.57 0.78 2.15
CA ILE A 76 12.02 0.84 2.09
C ILE A 76 12.57 -0.40 1.37
N GLY A 77 12.00 -1.58 1.63
CA GLY A 77 12.33 -2.82 0.95
C GLY A 77 12.03 -2.77 -0.55
N GLU A 78 10.83 -2.37 -0.92
CA GLU A 78 10.42 -2.19 -2.32
C GLU A 78 11.37 -1.28 -3.11
N ILE A 79 11.90 -0.24 -2.47
CA ILE A 79 12.91 0.62 -3.08
C ILE A 79 14.27 -0.09 -3.15
N ALA A 80 14.68 -0.77 -2.08
CA ALA A 80 15.98 -1.43 -2.02
C ALA A 80 16.17 -2.52 -3.08
N ILE A 81 15.12 -3.28 -3.40
CA ILE A 81 15.16 -4.30 -4.47
C ILE A 81 15.17 -3.68 -5.87
N ARG A 82 14.59 -2.49 -6.06
CA ARG A 82 14.53 -1.78 -7.36
C ARG A 82 15.67 -0.79 -7.58
N ASP A 83 16.44 -0.46 -6.54
CA ASP A 83 17.63 0.40 -6.60
C ASP A 83 18.86 -0.41 -7.04
N GLU A 84 18.88 -0.79 -8.33
CA GLU A 84 19.96 -1.60 -8.92
C GLU A 84 21.34 -0.98 -8.71
N ASN A 85 21.44 0.34 -8.78
CA ASN A 85 22.68 1.08 -8.62
C ASN A 85 23.07 1.36 -7.16
N LYS A 86 22.25 0.91 -6.19
CA LYS A 86 22.44 1.16 -4.74
C LYS A 86 22.69 2.62 -4.42
N VAL A 87 21.97 3.52 -5.10
CA VAL A 87 22.02 4.97 -4.87
C VAL A 87 21.62 5.32 -3.44
N PHE A 88 20.67 4.52 -2.88
CA PHE A 88 20.23 4.66 -1.50
C PHE A 88 20.90 3.60 -0.62
N ASN A 89 21.58 4.04 0.44
CA ASN A 89 22.12 3.11 1.44
C ASN A 89 21.03 2.72 2.45
N LEU A 90 20.17 1.78 2.06
CA LEU A 90 18.97 1.41 2.84
C LEU A 90 19.20 0.24 3.80
N ARG A 91 20.30 -0.52 3.66
CA ARG A 91 20.56 -1.72 4.47
C ARG A 91 20.45 -1.45 5.96
N GLY A 92 21.16 -0.43 6.45
CA GLY A 92 21.17 -0.10 7.88
C GLY A 92 19.77 0.29 8.41
N ALA A 93 18.97 0.99 7.61
CA ALA A 93 17.60 1.35 7.98
C ALA A 93 16.70 0.12 8.07
N MET A 94 16.80 -0.80 7.10
CA MET A 94 16.04 -2.05 7.10
C MET A 94 16.44 -2.94 8.29
N GLU A 95 17.73 -3.13 8.54
CA GLU A 95 18.22 -3.93 9.67
C GLU A 95 17.78 -3.36 11.03
N LYS A 96 17.80 -2.04 11.21
CA LYS A 96 17.28 -1.36 12.41
C LYS A 96 15.77 -1.61 12.55
N ALA A 97 14.97 -1.48 11.48
CA ALA A 97 13.54 -1.74 11.52
C ALA A 97 13.22 -3.20 11.86
N VAL A 98 13.93 -4.15 11.26
CA VAL A 98 13.78 -5.58 11.59
C VAL A 98 14.12 -5.82 13.05
N SER A 99 15.21 -5.25 13.57
CA SER A 99 15.58 -5.36 14.98
C SER A 99 14.49 -4.80 15.90
N TYR A 100 13.88 -3.67 15.55
CA TYR A 100 12.74 -3.14 16.28
C TYR A 100 11.57 -4.16 16.34
N PHE A 101 11.22 -4.79 15.20
CA PHE A 101 10.17 -5.81 15.18
C PHE A 101 10.55 -7.07 15.97
N GLU A 102 11.82 -7.45 16.02
CA GLU A 102 12.28 -8.54 16.89
C GLU A 102 12.04 -8.22 18.38
N THR A 103 12.23 -6.96 18.81
CA THR A 103 11.91 -6.54 20.20
C THR A 103 10.41 -6.57 20.51
N LYS A 104 9.56 -6.41 19.50
CA LYS A 104 8.09 -6.51 19.59
C LYS A 104 7.58 -7.93 19.32
N GLY A 105 8.49 -8.85 18.98
CA GLY A 105 8.14 -10.21 18.62
C GLY A 105 7.87 -11.08 19.85
N LYS A 106 6.87 -11.98 19.75
CA LYS A 106 6.56 -13.00 20.75
C LYS A 106 6.41 -14.35 20.08
N ASP A 107 7.08 -15.36 20.61
CA ASP A 107 6.94 -16.74 20.15
C ASP A 107 5.65 -17.36 20.69
N GLY A 108 5.02 -18.21 19.89
CA GLY A 108 3.80 -18.92 20.23
C GLY A 108 3.64 -20.20 19.43
N GLU A 109 2.58 -20.94 19.74
CA GLU A 109 2.19 -22.14 19.02
C GLU A 109 0.67 -22.15 18.83
N PHE A 110 0.23 -22.48 17.63
CA PHE A 110 -1.19 -22.62 17.32
C PHE A 110 -1.38 -23.45 16.04
N ASN A 111 -2.43 -24.28 16.00
CA ASN A 111 -2.72 -25.18 14.89
C ASN A 111 -1.50 -26.04 14.48
N GLY A 112 -0.72 -26.52 15.46
CA GLY A 112 0.47 -27.35 15.24
C GLY A 112 1.66 -26.62 14.61
N LYS A 113 1.64 -25.28 14.55
CA LYS A 113 2.74 -24.46 14.04
C LYS A 113 3.36 -23.63 15.14
N SER A 114 4.66 -23.81 15.36
CA SER A 114 5.46 -22.88 16.18
C SER A 114 5.81 -21.66 15.34
N PHE A 115 5.58 -20.48 15.88
CA PHE A 115 5.69 -19.21 15.17
C PHE A 115 6.26 -18.08 16.04
N ARG A 116 6.55 -16.96 15.39
CA ARG A 116 6.76 -15.67 16.02
C ARG A 116 5.79 -14.66 15.39
N CYS A 117 5.15 -13.82 16.23
CA CYS A 117 4.28 -12.76 15.76
C CYS A 117 4.65 -11.41 16.40
N ILE A 118 4.24 -10.33 15.79
CA ILE A 118 4.51 -8.98 16.25
C ILE A 118 3.37 -8.48 17.13
N LEU A 119 3.70 -8.13 18.36
CA LEU A 119 2.76 -7.63 19.37
C LEU A 119 2.26 -6.23 19.01
N LYS A 120 0.93 -6.06 19.07
CA LYS A 120 0.28 -4.75 19.12
C LYS A 120 0.27 -4.20 20.57
N ASN A 121 0.09 -5.09 21.54
CA ASN A 121 0.17 -4.84 22.97
C ASN A 121 0.66 -6.12 23.67
N GLU A 122 0.69 -6.15 24.99
CA GLU A 122 1.30 -7.24 25.80
C GLU A 122 0.79 -8.65 25.46
N THR A 123 -0.47 -8.77 25.01
CA THR A 123 -1.13 -10.07 24.83
C THR A 123 -1.69 -10.31 23.43
N LYS A 124 -1.61 -9.33 22.53
CA LYS A 124 -2.23 -9.41 21.21
C LYS A 124 -1.23 -9.18 20.09
N CYS A 125 -1.15 -10.10 19.15
CA CYS A 125 -0.51 -9.91 17.86
C CYS A 125 -1.51 -9.50 16.77
N THR A 126 -1.04 -8.74 15.77
CA THR A 126 -1.83 -8.44 14.57
C THR A 126 -1.31 -9.24 13.37
N LEU A 127 -2.23 -9.76 12.55
CA LEU A 127 -1.86 -10.46 11.34
C LEU A 127 -1.14 -9.52 10.37
N GLY A 128 -1.71 -8.34 10.09
CA GLY A 128 -1.16 -7.39 9.12
C GLY A 128 0.25 -6.90 9.47
N GLY A 129 0.51 -6.61 10.75
CA GLY A 129 1.85 -6.18 11.18
C GLY A 129 2.91 -7.25 10.93
N THR A 130 2.61 -8.53 11.23
CA THR A 130 3.55 -9.63 10.99
C THR A 130 3.68 -9.93 9.49
N SER A 131 2.58 -9.81 8.72
CA SER A 131 2.58 -10.03 7.27
C SER A 131 3.46 -9.01 6.53
N LEU A 132 3.28 -7.72 6.80
CA LEU A 132 4.10 -6.67 6.18
C LEU A 132 5.56 -6.73 6.63
N ALA A 133 5.82 -7.09 7.89
CA ALA A 133 7.18 -7.30 8.37
C ALA A 133 7.85 -8.51 7.69
N LEU A 134 7.12 -9.61 7.42
CA LEU A 134 7.64 -10.72 6.63
C LEU A 134 8.09 -10.25 5.26
N ILE A 135 7.26 -9.47 4.55
CA ILE A 135 7.62 -8.92 3.24
C ILE A 135 8.90 -8.08 3.35
N GLY A 136 8.95 -7.15 4.31
CA GLY A 136 10.15 -6.32 4.49
C GLY A 136 11.42 -7.11 4.82
N VAL A 137 11.33 -8.24 5.52
CA VAL A 137 12.48 -9.15 5.76
C VAL A 137 12.84 -9.91 4.49
N LEU A 138 11.86 -10.35 3.69
CA LEU A 138 12.12 -10.97 2.37
C LEU A 138 12.82 -9.99 1.43
N ASP A 139 12.34 -8.75 1.36
CA ASP A 139 12.96 -7.70 0.56
C ASP A 139 14.40 -7.39 1.02
N LEU A 140 14.65 -7.43 2.34
CA LEU A 140 16.00 -7.26 2.90
C LEU A 140 16.95 -8.35 2.42
N VAL A 141 16.54 -9.62 2.46
CA VAL A 141 17.40 -10.71 2.02
C VAL A 141 17.54 -10.78 0.49
N GLU A 142 16.54 -10.32 -0.25
CA GLU A 142 16.62 -10.17 -1.70
C GLU A 142 17.60 -9.06 -2.11
N ALA A 143 17.48 -7.88 -1.50
CA ALA A 143 18.36 -6.74 -1.77
C ALA A 143 19.79 -6.95 -1.26
N TYR A 144 19.97 -7.75 -0.18
CA TYR A 144 21.25 -8.02 0.48
C TYR A 144 21.37 -9.51 0.84
N PRO A 145 21.70 -10.38 -0.13
CA PRO A 145 21.67 -11.85 0.04
C PRO A 145 22.57 -12.41 1.15
N ASP A 146 23.63 -11.72 1.50
CA ASP A 146 24.51 -12.08 2.63
C ASP A 146 23.81 -12.05 3.99
N SER A 147 22.66 -11.38 4.09
CA SER A 147 21.85 -11.31 5.30
C SER A 147 20.95 -12.54 5.53
N LEU A 148 20.82 -13.43 4.53
CA LEU A 148 19.91 -14.58 4.59
C LEU A 148 20.13 -15.46 5.81
N ASN A 149 21.39 -15.84 6.09
CA ASN A 149 21.70 -16.72 7.23
C ASN A 149 21.24 -16.13 8.57
N LYS A 150 21.23 -14.80 8.69
CA LYS A 150 20.77 -14.10 9.90
C LYS A 150 19.25 -14.17 10.05
N TYR A 151 18.49 -14.06 8.96
CA TYR A 151 17.04 -13.86 9.00
C TYR A 151 16.20 -15.06 8.58
N ALA A 152 16.80 -16.15 8.07
CA ALA A 152 16.07 -17.33 7.61
C ALA A 152 15.11 -17.89 8.67
N GLY A 153 15.57 -18.01 9.94
CA GLY A 153 14.72 -18.48 11.03
C GLY A 153 13.55 -17.54 11.36
N LEU A 154 13.75 -16.24 11.20
CA LEU A 154 12.70 -15.23 11.41
C LEU A 154 11.65 -15.28 10.29
N ILE A 155 12.08 -15.40 9.05
CA ILE A 155 11.21 -15.57 7.87
C ILE A 155 10.30 -16.79 8.08
N GLU A 156 10.86 -17.96 8.46
CA GLU A 156 10.09 -19.16 8.71
C GLU A 156 9.06 -18.99 9.84
N LYS A 157 9.45 -18.36 10.94
CA LYS A 157 8.55 -18.11 12.07
C LYS A 157 7.42 -17.14 11.73
N TYR A 158 7.68 -16.07 10.99
CA TYR A 158 6.63 -15.13 10.53
C TYR A 158 5.68 -15.80 9.53
N LYS A 159 6.20 -16.57 8.56
CA LYS A 159 5.39 -17.37 7.64
C LYS A 159 4.50 -18.36 8.39
N ASN A 160 5.05 -19.09 9.37
CA ASN A 160 4.29 -20.03 10.19
C ASN A 160 3.16 -19.35 10.97
N TYR A 161 3.36 -18.10 11.44
CA TYR A 161 2.28 -17.32 12.04
C TYR A 161 1.13 -17.10 11.07
N ILE A 162 1.41 -16.67 9.85
CA ILE A 162 0.37 -16.42 8.85
C ILE A 162 -0.40 -17.72 8.56
N LEU A 163 0.29 -18.83 8.39
CA LEU A 163 -0.32 -20.14 8.16
C LEU A 163 -1.18 -20.59 9.36
N ALA A 164 -0.70 -20.37 10.61
CA ALA A 164 -1.46 -20.69 11.82
C ALA A 164 -2.74 -19.86 11.93
N MET A 165 -2.78 -18.67 11.35
CA MET A 165 -3.94 -17.78 11.35
C MET A 165 -4.98 -18.10 10.29
N GLN A 166 -4.68 -18.97 9.31
CA GLN A 166 -5.66 -19.42 8.32
C GLN A 166 -6.84 -20.12 8.98
N VAL A 167 -8.03 -19.85 8.50
CA VAL A 167 -9.26 -20.53 8.90
C VAL A 167 -9.70 -21.42 7.73
N SER A 168 -9.80 -22.73 7.96
CA SER A 168 -10.18 -23.68 6.91
C SER A 168 -11.43 -23.22 6.14
N GLY A 169 -11.35 -23.15 4.80
CA GLY A 169 -12.42 -22.72 3.91
C GLY A 169 -12.80 -21.25 4.04
N LYS A 170 -11.93 -20.41 4.65
CA LYS A 170 -12.10 -18.96 4.83
C LYS A 170 -10.77 -18.23 4.58
N GLY A 171 -10.71 -16.95 4.99
CA GLY A 171 -9.48 -16.16 5.03
C GLY A 171 -8.70 -16.39 6.32
N PHE A 172 -8.22 -15.31 6.90
CA PHE A 172 -7.32 -15.36 8.05
C PHE A 172 -7.92 -14.63 9.24
N ARG A 173 -7.63 -15.13 10.46
CA ARG A 173 -7.92 -14.39 11.69
C ARG A 173 -7.11 -13.09 11.70
N ASP A 174 -7.74 -11.99 12.11
CA ASP A 174 -7.09 -10.66 12.13
C ASP A 174 -6.04 -10.53 13.25
N SER A 175 -6.16 -11.35 14.29
CA SER A 175 -5.35 -11.23 15.51
C SER A 175 -5.21 -12.54 16.24
N PHE A 176 -4.05 -12.72 16.89
CA PHE A 176 -3.79 -13.81 17.86
C PHE A 176 -3.72 -13.26 19.29
N TYR A 177 -4.30 -13.96 20.24
CA TYR A 177 -4.33 -13.59 21.64
C TYR A 177 -3.62 -14.64 22.50
N PHE A 178 -2.72 -14.20 23.37
CA PHE A 178 -1.99 -15.07 24.29
C PHE A 178 -2.74 -15.33 25.60
N ASP A 179 -3.75 -14.54 25.91
CA ASP A 179 -4.46 -14.49 27.17
C ASP A 179 -5.92 -14.99 27.12
N ARG A 180 -6.37 -15.41 25.94
CA ARG A 180 -7.76 -15.83 25.72
C ARG A 180 -7.92 -16.75 24.53
N GLU A 181 -9.14 -17.27 24.33
CA GLU A 181 -9.53 -18.05 23.17
C GLU A 181 -9.40 -17.24 21.86
N GLN A 182 -9.01 -17.93 20.78
CA GLN A 182 -8.81 -17.33 19.48
C GLN A 182 -10.12 -17.04 18.78
N SER A 183 -10.33 -15.79 18.40
CA SER A 183 -11.45 -15.38 17.56
C SER A 183 -11.24 -15.85 16.10
N THR A 184 -12.34 -16.15 15.41
CA THR A 184 -12.34 -16.37 13.94
C THR A 184 -12.66 -15.09 13.17
N LYS A 185 -12.63 -13.93 13.83
CA LYS A 185 -12.87 -12.63 13.19
C LYS A 185 -11.80 -12.36 12.15
N GLU A 186 -12.23 -11.93 10.97
CA GLU A 186 -11.40 -11.50 9.86
C GLU A 186 -11.39 -9.97 9.73
N SER A 187 -10.38 -9.46 9.04
CA SER A 187 -10.32 -8.07 8.58
C SER A 187 -9.94 -8.07 7.11
N SER A 188 -10.66 -7.31 6.30
CA SER A 188 -10.37 -7.20 4.86
C SER A 188 -8.96 -6.67 4.60
N PHE A 189 -8.46 -5.72 5.41
CA PHE A 189 -7.07 -5.28 5.34
C PHE A 189 -6.09 -6.44 5.60
N SER A 190 -6.27 -7.13 6.73
CA SER A 190 -5.34 -8.20 7.13
C SER A 190 -5.39 -9.41 6.21
N ASN A 191 -6.55 -9.70 5.60
CA ASN A 191 -6.67 -10.72 4.56
C ASN A 191 -5.81 -10.39 3.34
N GLY A 192 -5.85 -9.13 2.87
CA GLY A 192 -5.02 -8.68 1.76
C GLY A 192 -3.52 -8.69 2.08
N GLU A 193 -3.14 -8.21 3.27
CA GLU A 193 -1.75 -8.18 3.75
C GLU A 193 -1.16 -9.60 3.89
N ALA A 194 -1.93 -10.55 4.45
CA ALA A 194 -1.51 -11.94 4.57
C ALA A 194 -1.41 -12.64 3.21
N PHE A 195 -2.36 -12.36 2.32
CA PHE A 195 -2.36 -12.89 0.96
C PHE A 195 -1.12 -12.43 0.18
N LEU A 196 -0.80 -11.14 0.23
CA LEU A 196 0.42 -10.61 -0.37
C LEU A 196 1.68 -11.23 0.23
N ALA A 197 1.75 -11.35 1.56
CA ALA A 197 2.92 -11.91 2.23
C ALA A 197 3.17 -13.38 1.85
N LEU A 198 2.11 -14.20 1.71
CA LEU A 198 2.25 -15.58 1.24
C LEU A 198 2.67 -15.66 -0.23
N VAL A 199 2.15 -14.78 -1.09
CA VAL A 199 2.57 -14.71 -2.51
C VAL A 199 4.06 -14.34 -2.59
N ARG A 200 4.53 -13.33 -1.85
CA ARG A 200 5.94 -12.95 -1.79
C ARG A 200 6.83 -14.06 -1.22
N TYR A 201 6.36 -14.74 -0.18
CA TYR A 201 7.07 -15.89 0.35
C TYR A 201 7.15 -17.03 -0.69
N TYR A 202 6.07 -17.29 -1.46
CA TYR A 202 6.08 -18.29 -2.54
C TYR A 202 7.06 -17.94 -3.66
N GLN A 203 7.19 -16.67 -4.03
CA GLN A 203 8.21 -16.22 -4.98
C GLN A 203 9.64 -16.51 -4.46
N TYR A 204 9.84 -16.34 -3.16
CA TYR A 204 11.12 -16.62 -2.50
C TYR A 204 11.39 -18.12 -2.38
N VAL A 205 10.39 -18.95 -1.98
CA VAL A 205 10.51 -20.41 -1.85
C VAL A 205 9.24 -21.08 -2.35
N SER A 206 9.29 -21.68 -3.53
CA SER A 206 8.14 -22.31 -4.20
C SER A 206 7.73 -23.62 -3.52
N GLN A 207 7.00 -23.53 -2.40
CA GLN A 207 6.48 -24.66 -1.63
C GLN A 207 5.02 -24.97 -1.99
N THR A 208 4.69 -26.25 -2.25
CA THR A 208 3.33 -26.69 -2.61
C THR A 208 2.30 -26.34 -1.55
N GLU A 209 2.62 -26.47 -0.26
CA GLU A 209 1.71 -26.08 0.85
C GLU A 209 1.30 -24.61 0.73
N ILE A 210 2.26 -23.72 0.48
CA ILE A 210 1.99 -22.28 0.35
C ILE A 210 1.12 -22.00 -0.87
N LYS A 211 1.42 -22.63 -2.01
CA LYS A 211 0.59 -22.53 -3.22
C LYS A 211 -0.87 -22.89 -2.92
N THR A 212 -1.09 -24.03 -2.28
CA THR A 212 -2.45 -24.49 -1.92
C THR A 212 -3.17 -23.46 -1.04
N VAL A 213 -2.49 -22.91 -0.03
CA VAL A 213 -3.08 -21.89 0.87
C VAL A 213 -3.43 -20.60 0.11
N ILE A 214 -2.58 -20.17 -0.83
CA ILE A 214 -2.84 -19.00 -1.69
C ILE A 214 -4.08 -19.25 -2.55
N GLU A 215 -4.18 -20.40 -3.22
CA GLU A 215 -5.29 -20.75 -4.12
C GLU A 215 -6.63 -20.89 -3.34
N GLU A 216 -6.62 -21.56 -2.20
CA GLU A 216 -7.80 -21.67 -1.31
C GLU A 216 -8.25 -20.31 -0.79
N SER A 217 -7.29 -19.46 -0.37
CA SER A 217 -7.59 -18.10 0.09
C SER A 217 -8.19 -17.25 -1.03
N PHE A 218 -7.64 -17.33 -2.24
CA PHE A 218 -8.18 -16.63 -3.39
C PHE A 218 -9.62 -17.10 -3.70
N ALA A 219 -9.87 -18.39 -3.76
CA ALA A 219 -11.21 -18.94 -4.00
C ALA A 219 -12.24 -18.43 -2.96
N TYR A 220 -11.82 -18.31 -1.71
CA TYR A 220 -12.65 -17.70 -0.66
C TYR A 220 -12.86 -16.19 -0.90
N PHE A 221 -11.81 -15.41 -1.20
CA PHE A 221 -11.91 -13.96 -1.47
C PHE A 221 -12.75 -13.68 -2.70
N TYR A 222 -12.60 -14.48 -3.75
CA TYR A 222 -13.45 -14.41 -4.94
C TYR A 222 -14.93 -14.55 -4.57
N LYS A 223 -15.26 -15.54 -3.74
CA LYS A 223 -16.64 -15.81 -3.30
C LYS A 223 -17.23 -14.68 -2.45
N ILE A 224 -16.46 -14.12 -1.50
CA ILE A 224 -17.00 -13.15 -0.53
C ILE A 224 -16.99 -11.72 -1.04
N TYR A 225 -16.03 -11.35 -1.89
CA TYR A 225 -15.90 -9.97 -2.39
C TYR A 225 -16.61 -9.75 -3.73
N ARG A 226 -16.74 -10.76 -4.59
CA ARG A 226 -17.40 -10.57 -5.87
C ARG A 226 -18.86 -10.15 -5.68
N GLY A 227 -19.18 -8.93 -6.16
CA GLY A 227 -20.50 -8.32 -5.97
C GLY A 227 -20.76 -7.71 -4.58
N LYS A 228 -19.79 -7.84 -3.65
CA LYS A 228 -19.80 -7.22 -2.31
C LYS A 228 -18.42 -6.61 -2.03
N TRP A 229 -17.95 -5.80 -2.97
CA TRP A 229 -16.62 -5.24 -2.98
C TRP A 229 -16.29 -4.46 -1.72
N ASP A 230 -15.08 -4.64 -1.17
CA ASP A 230 -14.58 -3.96 0.02
C ASP A 230 -13.31 -3.17 -0.30
N SER A 231 -13.37 -1.85 -0.15
CA SER A 231 -12.23 -0.97 -0.43
C SER A 231 -10.99 -1.26 0.41
N ASN A 232 -11.14 -1.93 1.54
CA ASN A 232 -10.03 -2.24 2.45
C ASN A 232 -9.20 -3.44 1.99
N PHE A 233 -9.83 -4.41 1.29
CA PHE A 233 -9.10 -5.53 0.67
C PHE A 233 -8.37 -5.09 -0.59
N TYR A 234 -8.92 -4.11 -1.32
CA TYR A 234 -8.52 -3.76 -2.68
C TYR A 234 -7.02 -3.53 -2.84
N LEU A 235 -6.41 -2.68 -1.99
CA LEU A 235 -4.99 -2.32 -2.09
C LEU A 235 -4.09 -3.56 -2.09
N TRP A 236 -4.11 -4.30 -1.00
CA TRP A 236 -3.21 -5.43 -0.77
C TRP A 236 -3.59 -6.65 -1.59
N GLY A 237 -4.88 -6.84 -1.83
CA GLY A 237 -5.40 -7.90 -2.71
C GLY A 237 -4.94 -7.72 -4.15
N MET A 238 -4.94 -6.49 -4.68
CA MET A 238 -4.45 -6.22 -6.03
C MET A 238 -2.93 -6.34 -6.12
N ALA A 239 -2.19 -5.93 -5.09
CA ALA A 239 -0.74 -6.14 -5.02
C ALA A 239 -0.39 -7.64 -5.05
N ALA A 240 -1.11 -8.46 -4.27
CA ALA A 240 -0.94 -9.91 -4.29
C ALA A 240 -1.28 -10.52 -5.66
N LEU A 241 -2.39 -10.10 -6.26
CA LEU A 241 -2.82 -10.61 -7.58
C LEU A 241 -1.88 -10.19 -8.71
N LYS A 242 -1.26 -9.00 -8.65
CA LYS A 242 -0.20 -8.60 -9.57
C LYS A 242 0.92 -9.64 -9.59
N ASP A 243 1.44 -9.96 -8.42
CA ASP A 243 2.57 -10.87 -8.28
C ASP A 243 2.18 -12.33 -8.58
N TRP A 244 0.97 -12.74 -8.16
CA TRP A 244 0.47 -14.09 -8.42
C TRP A 244 0.14 -14.34 -9.89
N TYR A 245 -0.50 -13.38 -10.56
CA TYR A 245 -0.83 -13.45 -11.98
C TYR A 245 0.42 -13.49 -12.87
N ALA A 246 1.50 -12.86 -12.45
CA ALA A 246 2.78 -12.94 -13.17
C ALA A 246 3.34 -14.37 -13.22
N LEU A 247 3.06 -15.18 -12.19
CA LEU A 247 3.47 -16.61 -12.11
C LEU A 247 2.42 -17.53 -12.75
N PHE A 248 1.14 -17.24 -12.56
CA PHE A 248 0.00 -18.08 -12.95
C PHE A 248 -1.07 -17.23 -13.63
N PRO A 249 -0.97 -16.96 -14.95
CA PRO A 249 -1.83 -16.01 -15.68
C PRO A 249 -3.20 -16.61 -16.04
N GLU A 250 -3.99 -17.00 -15.02
CA GLU A 250 -5.31 -17.59 -15.20
C GLU A 250 -6.41 -16.53 -15.40
N GLU A 251 -7.46 -16.88 -16.16
CA GLU A 251 -8.56 -15.97 -16.50
C GLU A 251 -9.35 -15.49 -15.28
N GLU A 252 -9.44 -16.32 -14.26
CA GLU A 252 -10.18 -16.01 -13.04
C GLU A 252 -9.54 -14.85 -12.27
N TYR A 253 -8.20 -14.82 -12.17
CA TYR A 253 -7.47 -13.71 -11.54
C TYR A 253 -7.64 -12.41 -12.33
N TYR A 254 -7.56 -12.49 -13.67
CA TYR A 254 -7.79 -11.33 -14.53
C TYR A 254 -9.20 -10.77 -14.37
N THR A 255 -10.23 -11.63 -14.47
CA THR A 255 -11.63 -11.22 -14.38
C THR A 255 -11.94 -10.59 -13.02
N PHE A 256 -11.49 -11.22 -11.93
CA PHE A 256 -11.66 -10.68 -10.58
C PHE A 256 -10.98 -9.32 -10.42
N THR A 257 -9.74 -9.18 -10.88
CA THR A 257 -9.00 -7.92 -10.83
C THR A 257 -9.74 -6.83 -11.62
N LYS A 258 -10.26 -7.16 -12.81
CA LYS A 258 -10.98 -6.22 -13.67
C LYS A 258 -12.26 -5.74 -13.01
N ASP A 259 -13.13 -6.66 -12.61
CA ASP A 259 -14.43 -6.34 -12.02
C ASP A 259 -14.26 -5.49 -10.75
N TYR A 260 -13.28 -5.84 -9.91
CA TYR A 260 -12.97 -5.11 -8.67
C TYR A 260 -12.45 -3.70 -8.96
N THR A 261 -11.55 -3.57 -9.95
CA THR A 261 -10.95 -2.28 -10.29
C THR A 261 -11.97 -1.35 -10.92
N ASP A 262 -12.81 -1.85 -11.83
CA ASP A 262 -13.87 -1.05 -12.44
C ASP A 262 -14.84 -0.52 -11.36
N TRP A 263 -15.29 -1.36 -10.43
CA TRP A 263 -16.10 -0.92 -9.29
C TRP A 263 -15.37 0.13 -8.44
N ARG A 264 -14.09 -0.09 -8.17
CA ARG A 264 -13.31 0.77 -7.27
C ARG A 264 -13.11 2.16 -7.86
N ILE A 265 -12.88 2.25 -9.16
CA ILE A 265 -12.79 3.50 -9.91
C ILE A 265 -14.13 4.22 -9.89
N ASP A 266 -15.23 3.55 -10.20
CA ASP A 266 -16.57 4.15 -10.21
C ASP A 266 -16.95 4.71 -8.84
N ALA A 267 -16.63 3.99 -7.76
CA ALA A 267 -16.84 4.47 -6.39
C ALA A 267 -15.98 5.70 -6.07
N GLN A 268 -14.73 5.74 -6.57
CA GLN A 268 -13.80 6.84 -6.31
C GLN A 268 -14.10 8.10 -7.12
N GLN A 269 -14.70 7.98 -8.30
CA GLN A 269 -15.08 9.15 -9.11
C GLN A 269 -15.97 10.14 -8.35
N LYS A 270 -16.86 9.63 -7.48
CA LYS A 270 -17.70 10.47 -6.61
C LYS A 270 -16.89 11.29 -5.60
N ALA A 271 -15.66 10.90 -5.32
CA ALA A 271 -14.75 11.58 -4.38
C ALA A 271 -13.69 12.44 -5.05
N ARG A 272 -13.77 12.71 -6.36
CA ARG A 272 -12.76 13.52 -7.10
C ARG A 272 -12.56 14.93 -6.54
N GLY A 273 -13.55 15.49 -5.86
CA GLY A 273 -13.46 16.78 -5.18
C GLY A 273 -12.74 16.77 -3.83
N THR A 274 -12.37 15.61 -3.30
CA THR A 274 -11.75 15.51 -1.97
C THR A 274 -10.37 16.15 -1.92
N SER A 275 -10.02 16.73 -0.77
CA SER A 275 -8.68 17.20 -0.43
C SER A 275 -7.81 16.14 0.24
N HIS A 276 -8.41 14.97 0.59
CA HIS A 276 -7.70 13.88 1.27
C HIS A 276 -6.78 13.10 0.34
N ASN A 277 -5.69 12.61 0.91
CA ASN A 277 -4.74 11.72 0.26
C ASN A 277 -5.42 10.41 -0.19
N LYS A 278 -5.17 10.02 -1.43
CA LYS A 278 -5.72 8.81 -2.06
C LYS A 278 -4.61 7.86 -2.55
N CYS A 279 -3.40 7.99 -2.03
CA CYS A 279 -2.28 7.18 -2.49
C CYS A 279 -2.51 5.67 -2.32
N ALA A 280 -3.10 5.22 -1.20
CA ALA A 280 -3.44 3.82 -1.00
C ALA A 280 -4.43 3.28 -2.05
N TYR A 281 -5.36 4.13 -2.52
CA TYR A 281 -6.25 3.78 -3.61
C TYR A 281 -5.49 3.62 -4.93
N ILE A 282 -4.65 4.61 -5.26
CA ILE A 282 -3.96 4.61 -6.55
C ILE A 282 -2.89 3.53 -6.64
N GLU A 283 -2.21 3.22 -5.54
CA GLU A 283 -1.28 2.09 -5.44
C GLU A 283 -1.98 0.76 -5.82
N GLY A 284 -3.21 0.55 -5.33
CA GLY A 284 -4.03 -0.60 -5.71
C GLY A 284 -4.43 -0.60 -7.20
N VAL A 285 -4.76 0.57 -7.77
CA VAL A 285 -5.09 0.68 -9.21
C VAL A 285 -3.87 0.40 -10.07
N ILE A 286 -2.68 0.88 -9.68
CA ILE A 286 -1.43 0.60 -10.41
C ILE A 286 -1.09 -0.89 -10.38
N SER A 287 -1.20 -1.53 -9.20
CA SER A 287 -1.00 -2.97 -9.07
C SER A 287 -1.99 -3.75 -9.96
N ALA A 288 -3.27 -3.37 -9.94
CA ALA A 288 -4.27 -3.98 -10.81
C ALA A 288 -3.97 -3.75 -12.31
N TYR A 289 -3.51 -2.56 -12.70
CA TYR A 289 -3.18 -2.25 -14.08
C TYR A 289 -2.10 -3.19 -14.64
N SER A 290 -1.13 -3.60 -13.84
CA SER A 290 -0.10 -4.57 -14.26
C SER A 290 -0.67 -5.93 -14.68
N VAL A 291 -1.83 -6.32 -14.15
CA VAL A 291 -2.61 -7.48 -14.60
C VAL A 291 -3.44 -7.12 -15.83
N LEU A 292 -4.15 -5.99 -15.78
CA LEU A 292 -5.14 -5.59 -16.76
C LEU A 292 -4.52 -5.23 -18.12
N GLU A 293 -3.33 -4.62 -18.14
CA GLU A 293 -2.63 -4.27 -19.39
C GLU A 293 -2.41 -5.45 -20.33
N LYS A 294 -2.42 -6.70 -19.81
CA LYS A 294 -2.15 -7.91 -20.59
C LYS A 294 -3.27 -8.26 -21.57
N LYS A 295 -4.53 -7.95 -21.22
CA LYS A 295 -5.71 -8.38 -22.00
C LYS A 295 -6.72 -7.25 -22.27
N SER A 296 -6.61 -6.09 -21.62
CA SER A 296 -7.50 -4.96 -21.83
C SER A 296 -7.35 -4.35 -23.23
N SER A 297 -8.45 -3.86 -23.80
CA SER A 297 -8.43 -3.02 -25.01
C SER A 297 -7.70 -1.71 -24.75
N ASP A 298 -7.23 -1.04 -25.83
CA ASP A 298 -6.51 0.23 -25.71
C ASP A 298 -7.37 1.30 -25.00
N LYS A 299 -8.67 1.33 -25.27
CA LYS A 299 -9.61 2.24 -24.61
C LYS A 299 -9.71 1.98 -23.08
N GLU A 300 -9.69 0.73 -22.66
CA GLU A 300 -9.71 0.39 -21.23
C GLU A 300 -8.38 0.74 -20.57
N LYS A 301 -7.25 0.48 -21.25
CA LYS A 301 -5.91 0.89 -20.77
C LYS A 301 -5.84 2.40 -20.57
N GLU A 302 -6.31 3.17 -21.54
CA GLU A 302 -6.38 4.62 -21.47
C GLU A 302 -7.19 5.08 -20.24
N LYS A 303 -8.40 4.50 -20.02
CA LYS A 303 -9.24 4.77 -18.84
C LYS A 303 -8.46 4.58 -17.52
N TYR A 304 -7.72 3.47 -17.40
CA TYR A 304 -6.97 3.18 -16.17
C TYR A 304 -5.77 4.11 -16.01
N LEU A 305 -5.06 4.41 -17.07
CA LEU A 305 -3.91 5.33 -17.05
C LEU A 305 -4.34 6.76 -16.72
N GLU A 306 -5.45 7.25 -17.28
CA GLU A 306 -6.01 8.55 -16.94
C GLU A 306 -6.37 8.66 -15.45
N GLU A 307 -6.95 7.62 -14.86
CA GLU A 307 -7.27 7.57 -13.44
C GLU A 307 -6.00 7.59 -12.57
N ILE A 308 -4.99 6.82 -12.96
CA ILE A 308 -3.68 6.79 -12.30
C ILE A 308 -3.04 8.17 -12.33
N ASP A 309 -2.90 8.76 -13.51
CA ASP A 309 -2.21 10.04 -13.72
C ASP A 309 -2.95 11.19 -13.02
N PHE A 310 -4.29 11.19 -13.06
CA PHE A 310 -5.10 12.17 -12.33
C PHE A 310 -4.80 12.18 -10.82
N TRP A 311 -4.78 11.00 -10.20
CA TRP A 311 -4.60 10.93 -8.75
C TRP A 311 -3.14 11.10 -8.31
N LEU A 312 -2.18 10.66 -9.12
CA LEU A 312 -0.76 10.95 -8.88
C LEU A 312 -0.52 12.46 -8.96
N LEU A 313 -1.01 13.13 -10.01
CA LEU A 313 -0.86 14.58 -10.13
C LEU A 313 -1.49 15.30 -8.92
N LYS A 314 -2.68 14.88 -8.50
CA LYS A 314 -3.38 15.46 -7.35
C LYS A 314 -2.66 15.19 -6.03
N SER A 315 -2.14 13.99 -5.81
CA SER A 315 -1.42 13.65 -4.57
C SER A 315 -0.05 14.33 -4.49
N ARG A 316 0.59 14.65 -5.63
CA ARG A 316 1.84 15.43 -5.65
C ARG A 316 1.71 16.79 -4.95
N ASP A 317 0.54 17.40 -5.03
CA ASP A 317 0.28 18.67 -4.37
C ASP A 317 0.21 18.55 -2.83
N LEU A 318 0.05 17.34 -2.30
CA LEU A 318 0.10 17.05 -0.88
C LEU A 318 1.54 16.78 -0.37
N GLN A 319 2.51 16.57 -1.27
CA GLN A 319 3.90 16.45 -0.86
C GLN A 319 4.45 17.81 -0.45
N VAL A 320 4.96 17.90 0.78
CA VAL A 320 5.54 19.15 1.28
C VAL A 320 6.86 19.40 0.59
N LYS A 321 6.96 20.54 -0.09
CA LYS A 321 8.15 21.00 -0.81
C LYS A 321 9.04 21.86 0.09
N LYS A 322 10.26 22.09 -0.32
CA LYS A 322 11.19 23.02 0.33
C LYS A 322 10.63 24.45 0.22
N SER A 323 9.77 24.80 1.16
CA SER A 323 9.21 26.14 1.32
C SER A 323 8.86 26.33 2.80
N ASP A 324 8.67 27.60 3.22
CA ASP A 324 8.26 27.89 4.59
C ASP A 324 6.73 27.83 4.77
N THR A 325 5.99 27.36 3.78
CA THR A 325 4.54 27.41 3.78
C THR A 325 3.91 26.04 3.45
N VAL A 326 2.73 25.82 4.00
CA VAL A 326 1.85 24.67 3.72
C VAL A 326 0.43 25.14 3.44
N LYS A 327 -0.30 24.43 2.58
CA LYS A 327 -1.72 24.67 2.35
C LYS A 327 -2.55 23.99 3.44
N ILE A 328 -3.47 24.70 4.03
CA ILE A 328 -4.44 24.18 5.01
C ILE A 328 -5.87 24.47 4.52
N GLY A 329 -6.74 23.48 4.63
CA GLY A 329 -8.18 23.60 4.40
C GLY A 329 -8.92 24.06 5.66
N PHE A 330 -10.04 24.74 5.46
CA PHE A 330 -10.97 25.15 6.51
C PHE A 330 -12.36 24.60 6.23
N ASN A 331 -13.19 24.48 7.27
CA ASN A 331 -14.55 23.92 7.19
C ASN A 331 -15.46 24.57 6.13
N ASN A 332 -15.10 25.77 5.64
CA ASN A 332 -15.82 26.46 4.56
C ASN A 332 -15.27 26.13 3.14
N GLY A 333 -14.42 25.10 3.01
CA GLY A 333 -13.80 24.69 1.75
C GLY A 333 -12.70 25.62 1.23
N LYS A 334 -12.34 26.69 1.96
CA LYS A 334 -11.28 27.62 1.55
C LYS A 334 -9.91 27.07 1.94
N LEU A 335 -8.98 27.13 1.01
CA LEU A 335 -7.56 26.85 1.28
C LEU A 335 -6.84 28.13 1.64
N ARG A 336 -5.96 28.04 2.64
CA ARG A 336 -5.02 29.10 3.00
C ARG A 336 -3.61 28.58 2.98
N VAL A 337 -2.69 29.45 2.57
CA VAL A 337 -1.26 29.20 2.68
C VAL A 337 -0.80 29.77 4.03
N VAL A 338 -0.24 28.91 4.86
CA VAL A 338 0.23 29.27 6.20
C VAL A 338 1.70 28.95 6.36
N LYS A 339 2.40 29.74 7.21
CA LYS A 339 3.82 29.53 7.49
C LYS A 339 3.99 28.32 8.43
N MET A 340 4.92 27.42 8.08
CA MET A 340 5.36 26.31 8.94
C MET A 340 6.35 26.83 9.98
N LYS A 341 6.38 26.24 11.18
CA LYS A 341 7.41 26.50 12.17
C LYS A 341 8.77 25.96 11.76
N SER A 342 8.78 24.77 11.16
CA SER A 342 10.00 24.15 10.62
C SER A 342 9.68 23.47 9.30
N SER A 343 10.34 23.87 8.22
CA SER A 343 10.23 23.22 6.91
C SER A 343 11.12 21.98 6.80
N ALA A 344 12.25 21.94 7.50
CA ALA A 344 13.26 20.88 7.34
C ALA A 344 12.72 19.49 7.67
N LYS A 345 11.89 19.35 8.71
CA LYS A 345 11.29 18.08 9.12
C LYS A 345 10.09 17.66 8.25
N ALA A 346 9.48 18.62 7.55
CA ALA A 346 8.27 18.39 6.76
C ALA A 346 8.56 18.02 5.30
N VAL A 347 9.69 18.47 4.76
CA VAL A 347 10.02 18.30 3.34
C VAL A 347 10.05 16.83 2.95
N GLY A 348 9.26 16.51 1.90
CA GLY A 348 9.18 15.18 1.31
C GLY A 348 8.00 14.34 1.81
N GLY A 349 7.53 14.54 3.04
CA GLY A 349 6.36 13.83 3.55
C GLY A 349 5.06 14.30 2.90
N PHE A 350 4.09 13.41 2.80
CA PHE A 350 2.78 13.71 2.23
C PHE A 350 1.77 14.02 3.33
N LEU A 351 0.98 15.06 3.13
CA LEU A 351 -0.13 15.39 4.00
C LEU A 351 -1.24 14.34 3.89
N THR A 352 -1.93 14.08 5.00
CA THR A 352 -3.18 13.31 5.04
C THR A 352 -4.25 13.97 4.18
N GLY A 353 -4.30 15.30 4.22
CA GLY A 353 -5.19 16.15 3.43
C GLY A 353 -4.99 17.61 3.81
N TYR A 354 -5.67 18.51 3.10
CA TYR A 354 -5.60 19.93 3.48
C TYR A 354 -6.40 20.24 4.75
N ASP A 355 -7.46 19.48 5.03
CA ASP A 355 -8.28 19.63 6.23
C ASP A 355 -7.62 18.98 7.46
N GLU A 356 -6.76 18.01 7.21
CA GLU A 356 -5.94 17.31 8.19
C GLU A 356 -4.45 17.40 7.78
N PRO A 357 -3.79 18.54 7.98
CA PRO A 357 -2.45 18.81 7.44
C PRO A 357 -1.34 18.14 8.26
N PHE A 358 -1.53 16.86 8.56
CA PHE A 358 -0.55 16.00 9.22
C PHE A 358 0.16 15.15 8.18
N GLN A 359 1.41 14.79 8.47
CA GLN A 359 2.20 13.85 7.70
C GLN A 359 2.34 12.57 8.50
N ARG A 360 1.80 11.47 7.99
CA ARG A 360 1.92 10.14 8.60
C ARG A 360 2.75 9.21 7.75
N ILE A 361 3.42 8.26 8.40
CA ILE A 361 4.29 7.31 7.70
C ILE A 361 3.52 6.47 6.68
N ASP A 362 2.29 6.03 6.99
CA ASP A 362 1.48 5.23 6.08
C ASP A 362 1.01 6.00 4.84
N PHE A 363 0.58 7.25 4.99
CA PHE A 363 0.21 8.07 3.82
C PHE A 363 1.42 8.34 2.93
N THR A 364 2.57 8.62 3.53
CA THR A 364 3.80 8.83 2.77
C THR A 364 4.28 7.54 2.11
N GLN A 365 4.23 6.41 2.81
CA GLN A 365 4.57 5.10 2.29
C GLN A 365 3.73 4.73 1.06
N HIS A 366 2.40 4.86 1.14
CA HIS A 366 1.51 4.56 0.02
C HIS A 366 1.73 5.48 -1.18
N CYS A 367 2.00 6.77 -0.93
CA CYS A 367 2.35 7.68 -2.01
C CYS A 367 3.66 7.27 -2.68
N VAL A 368 4.72 7.07 -1.91
CA VAL A 368 6.02 6.65 -2.45
C VAL A 368 5.89 5.37 -3.27
N SER A 369 5.12 4.38 -2.78
CA SER A 369 4.86 3.14 -3.50
C SER A 369 4.13 3.39 -4.83
N GLY A 370 3.06 4.19 -4.84
CA GLY A 370 2.33 4.51 -6.06
C GLY A 370 3.21 5.19 -7.12
N TYR A 371 4.04 6.17 -6.72
CA TYR A 371 4.97 6.84 -7.66
C TYR A 371 6.08 5.90 -8.14
N LEU A 372 6.62 5.05 -7.26
CA LEU A 372 7.62 4.04 -7.61
C LEU A 372 7.07 3.04 -8.62
N GLN A 373 5.89 2.48 -8.36
CA GLN A 373 5.26 1.52 -9.27
C GLN A 373 4.90 2.17 -10.61
N LYS A 374 4.42 3.42 -10.63
CA LYS A 374 4.19 4.15 -11.90
C LYS A 374 5.46 4.27 -12.70
N LEU A 375 6.55 4.68 -12.06
CA LEU A 375 7.86 4.84 -12.71
C LEU A 375 8.40 3.52 -13.26
N VAL A 376 8.45 2.48 -12.40
CA VAL A 376 9.15 1.22 -12.71
C VAL A 376 8.24 0.23 -13.43
N ASP A 377 7.03 0.00 -12.93
CA ASP A 377 6.16 -1.08 -13.43
C ASP A 377 5.36 -0.65 -14.67
N ILE A 378 4.97 0.64 -14.77
CA ILE A 378 4.19 1.15 -15.92
C ILE A 378 5.10 1.82 -16.95
N ASP A 379 5.86 2.84 -16.55
CA ASP A 379 6.67 3.63 -17.48
C ASP A 379 7.98 2.92 -17.87
N ARG A 380 8.32 1.81 -17.20
CA ARG A 380 9.51 0.98 -17.46
C ARG A 380 10.82 1.80 -17.38
N LYS A 381 10.92 2.66 -16.37
CA LYS A 381 12.09 3.51 -16.11
C LYS A 381 12.80 3.06 -14.84
N SER A 382 14.11 3.28 -14.78
CA SER A 382 14.91 3.04 -13.57
C SER A 382 14.61 4.08 -12.48
N LEU A 383 14.85 3.69 -11.24
CA LEU A 383 14.77 4.57 -10.07
C LEU A 383 15.99 5.52 -9.99
#